data_161567f3af83b7a292fa3e895adfcdf1
#
_entry.id   161567f3af83b7a292fa3e895adfcdf1
#
_cell.length_a   1.000
_cell.length_b   1.000
_cell.length_c   1.000
_cell.angle_alpha   90.00
_cell.angle_beta   90.00
_cell.angle_gamma   90.00
#
_symmetry.space_group_name_H-M   'P 1'
#
loop_
_entity.id
_entity.type
_entity.pdbx_description
1 polymer ?
#
loop_
_entity_poly.entity_id
_entity_poly.type
_entity_poly.pdbx_seq_one_letter_code
_entity_poly.pdbx_strand_id
1 'polypeptide(L)'
;MSIGVTPENTLAKECGIELGFKNAIKVNEQLQTNYPNIYAIGDVIEVKDFVDQSPTNIPLAWPANRQGRLVADIINGIPASYTGTQGASVAKIFELTAASTGNSERMLKNKGIEFNAIHI
;
A
#
# COMPACT_ATOMS: atom_id res chain seq x y z
N MET A 1 19.95 6.22 11.78
CA MET A 1 18.58 6.71 12.00
C MET A 1 17.75 6.26 10.81
N SER A 2 16.65 5.53 11.03
CA SER A 2 15.76 5.07 9.95
C SER A 2 14.56 6.01 9.88
N ILE A 3 14.41 6.74 8.76
CA ILE A 3 13.39 7.78 8.58
C ILE A 3 12.29 7.39 7.60
N GLY A 4 12.17 6.11 7.29
CA GLY A 4 11.19 5.57 6.34
C GLY A 4 11.78 5.25 4.98
N VAL A 5 10.90 4.93 4.04
CA VAL A 5 11.24 4.59 2.66
C VAL A 5 10.47 5.50 1.70
N THR A 6 11.06 5.73 0.54
CA THR A 6 10.43 6.45 -0.57
C THR A 6 10.32 5.51 -1.76
N PRO A 7 9.19 5.46 -2.47
CA PRO A 7 9.06 4.67 -3.68
C PRO A 7 10.12 5.05 -4.72
N GLU A 8 10.86 4.07 -5.26
CA GLU A 8 11.74 4.29 -6.41
C GLU A 8 10.87 4.28 -7.68
N ASN A 9 10.64 5.45 -8.23
CA ASN A 9 9.70 5.67 -9.33
C ASN A 9 10.31 6.32 -10.57
N THR A 10 11.64 6.45 -10.61
CA THR A 10 12.35 7.17 -11.68
C THR A 10 11.99 6.61 -13.06
N LEU A 11 12.13 5.30 -13.24
CA LEU A 11 11.80 4.64 -14.50
C LEU A 11 10.33 4.80 -14.87
N ALA A 12 9.44 4.64 -13.90
CA ALA A 12 7.99 4.77 -14.13
C ALA A 12 7.64 6.18 -14.61
N LYS A 13 8.21 7.19 -13.97
CA LYS A 13 8.03 8.61 -14.34
C LYS A 13 8.56 8.90 -15.74
N GLU A 14 9.75 8.42 -16.08
CA GLU A 14 10.36 8.60 -17.41
C GLU A 14 9.55 7.93 -18.52
N CYS A 15 8.89 6.81 -18.21
CA CYS A 15 8.00 6.10 -19.14
C CYS A 15 6.57 6.70 -19.21
N GLY A 16 6.25 7.76 -18.47
CA GLY A 16 4.92 8.37 -18.46
C GLY A 16 3.86 7.60 -17.68
N ILE A 17 4.28 6.74 -16.74
CA ILE A 17 3.36 6.05 -15.83
C ILE A 17 2.84 7.06 -14.80
N GLU A 18 1.52 7.06 -14.56
CA GLU A 18 0.90 7.96 -13.59
C GLU A 18 1.36 7.66 -12.16
N LEU A 19 1.72 8.73 -11.45
CA LEU A 19 2.06 8.70 -10.04
C LEU A 19 0.94 9.34 -9.21
N GLY A 20 0.73 8.83 -8.01
CA GLY A 20 -0.28 9.30 -7.08
C GLY A 20 0.29 9.69 -5.71
N PHE A 21 -0.30 9.20 -4.63
CA PHE A 21 0.06 9.54 -3.26
C PHE A 21 1.55 9.31 -2.99
N LYS A 22 2.24 10.34 -2.48
CA LYS A 22 3.70 10.32 -2.22
C LYS A 22 4.55 9.87 -3.41
N ASN A 23 4.12 10.17 -4.63
CA ASN A 23 4.76 9.73 -5.87
C ASN A 23 4.82 8.20 -6.06
N ALA A 24 3.98 7.44 -5.40
CA ALA A 24 3.81 6.02 -5.67
C ALA A 24 3.13 5.79 -7.03
N ILE A 25 3.39 4.66 -7.66
CA ILE A 25 2.77 4.31 -8.94
C ILE A 25 1.28 4.07 -8.74
N LYS A 26 0.46 4.78 -9.50
CA LYS A 26 -0.99 4.62 -9.46
C LYS A 26 -1.41 3.37 -10.23
N VAL A 27 -2.24 2.54 -9.61
CA VAL A 27 -2.79 1.33 -10.21
C VAL A 27 -4.29 1.21 -9.93
N ASN A 28 -4.98 0.49 -10.79
CA ASN A 28 -6.37 0.10 -10.55
C ASN A 28 -6.47 -1.16 -9.66
N GLU A 29 -7.68 -1.67 -9.44
CA GLU A 29 -7.91 -2.87 -8.63
C GLU A 29 -7.34 -4.16 -9.25
N GLN A 30 -7.02 -4.16 -10.53
CA GLN A 30 -6.31 -5.21 -11.24
C GLN A 30 -4.79 -5.01 -11.23
N LEU A 31 -4.28 -4.08 -10.41
CA LEU A 31 -2.85 -3.77 -10.31
C LEU A 31 -2.24 -3.26 -11.64
N GLN A 32 -3.07 -2.79 -12.54
CA GLN A 32 -2.72 -2.22 -13.83
C GLN A 32 -2.42 -0.73 -13.70
N THR A 33 -1.40 -0.24 -14.38
CA THR A 33 -1.10 1.19 -14.51
C THR A 33 -2.03 1.87 -15.52
N ASN A 34 -1.75 3.12 -15.88
CA ASN A 34 -2.39 3.80 -17.01
C ASN A 34 -2.07 3.14 -18.38
N TYR A 35 -1.12 2.23 -18.44
CA TYR A 35 -0.83 1.41 -19.63
C TYR A 35 -1.40 0.00 -19.44
N PRO A 36 -2.24 -0.51 -20.36
CA PRO A 36 -2.97 -1.76 -20.17
C PRO A 36 -2.12 -3.03 -20.08
N ASN A 37 -0.87 -2.97 -20.52
CA ASN A 37 0.05 -4.10 -20.50
C ASN A 37 1.14 -3.97 -19.42
N ILE A 38 1.03 -2.94 -18.55
CA ILE A 38 1.99 -2.70 -17.47
C ILE A 38 1.29 -2.78 -16.13
N TYR A 39 1.79 -3.66 -15.29
CA TYR A 39 1.33 -3.85 -13.93
C TYR A 39 2.39 -3.38 -12.95
N ALA A 40 1.99 -2.91 -11.78
CA ALA A 40 2.90 -2.58 -10.69
C ALA A 40 2.38 -3.15 -9.37
N ILE A 41 3.30 -3.62 -8.53
CA ILE A 41 3.02 -4.24 -7.24
C ILE A 41 4.09 -3.87 -6.21
N GLY A 42 3.81 -4.14 -4.95
CA GLY A 42 4.77 -3.98 -3.85
C GLY A 42 4.86 -2.56 -3.30
N ASP A 43 6.00 -2.26 -2.75
CA ASP A 43 6.23 -1.03 -1.97
C ASP A 43 6.14 0.25 -2.81
N VAL A 44 6.23 0.12 -4.12
CA VAL A 44 6.27 1.25 -5.08
C VAL A 44 4.87 1.76 -5.46
N ILE A 45 3.79 1.02 -5.16
CA ILE A 45 2.44 1.38 -5.62
C ILE A 45 1.64 2.20 -4.61
N GLU A 46 0.72 3.02 -5.13
CA GLU A 46 -0.40 3.56 -4.37
C GLU A 46 -1.42 2.45 -4.11
N VAL A 47 -1.92 2.37 -2.90
CA VAL A 47 -3.00 1.45 -2.51
C VAL A 47 -4.12 2.21 -1.82
N LYS A 48 -5.29 1.60 -1.69
CA LYS A 48 -6.37 2.13 -0.85
C LYS A 48 -6.20 1.66 0.59
N ASP A 49 -6.31 2.58 1.53
CA ASP A 49 -6.55 2.23 2.94
C ASP A 49 -7.90 1.52 3.03
N PHE A 50 -7.92 0.32 3.61
CA PHE A 50 -9.16 -0.47 3.65
C PHE A 50 -10.23 0.16 4.54
N VAL A 51 -9.84 0.94 5.55
CA VAL A 51 -10.77 1.53 6.53
C VAL A 51 -11.46 2.78 5.99
N ASP A 52 -10.67 3.75 5.52
CA ASP A 52 -11.19 5.06 5.10
C ASP A 52 -11.18 5.28 3.59
N GLN A 53 -10.75 4.27 2.83
CA GLN A 53 -10.69 4.27 1.35
C GLN A 53 -9.79 5.38 0.76
N SER A 54 -9.01 6.07 1.58
CA SER A 54 -8.09 7.10 1.10
C SER A 54 -6.86 6.47 0.40
N PRO A 55 -6.27 7.19 -0.57
CA PRO A 55 -5.03 6.74 -1.16
C PRO A 55 -3.89 6.76 -0.14
N THR A 56 -3.10 5.71 -0.12
CA THR A 56 -1.96 5.55 0.78
C THR A 56 -0.84 4.76 0.11
N ASN A 57 0.32 4.70 0.76
CA ASN A 57 1.42 3.80 0.37
C ASN A 57 1.83 3.01 1.61
N ILE A 58 1.81 1.69 1.52
CA ILE A 58 2.08 0.77 2.63
C ILE A 58 3.17 -0.21 2.23
N PRO A 59 4.45 0.14 2.44
CA PRO A 59 5.59 -0.68 2.07
C PRO A 59 5.79 -1.81 3.09
N LEU A 60 5.05 -2.90 2.90
CA LEU A 60 5.08 -4.09 3.75
C LEU A 60 5.12 -5.37 2.90
N ALA A 61 5.89 -6.34 3.34
CA ALA A 61 6.10 -7.60 2.63
C ALA A 61 4.82 -8.41 2.42
N TRP A 62 3.90 -8.42 3.39
CA TRP A 62 2.66 -9.19 3.27
C TRP A 62 1.72 -8.67 2.16
N PRO A 63 1.39 -7.38 2.09
CA PRO A 63 0.64 -6.82 0.96
C PRO A 63 1.32 -7.10 -0.38
N ALA A 64 2.63 -6.88 -0.48
CA ALA A 64 3.41 -7.14 -1.70
C ALA A 64 3.30 -8.60 -2.15
N ASN A 65 3.40 -9.55 -1.22
CA ASN A 65 3.27 -10.98 -1.51
C ASN A 65 1.87 -11.34 -2.04
N ARG A 66 0.82 -10.78 -1.44
CA ARG A 66 -0.56 -10.96 -1.89
C ARG A 66 -0.77 -10.37 -3.29
N GLN A 67 -0.27 -9.17 -3.53
CA GLN A 67 -0.33 -8.51 -4.84
C GLN A 67 0.37 -9.34 -5.91
N GLY A 68 1.53 -9.93 -5.60
CA GLY A 68 2.27 -10.81 -6.53
C GLY A 68 1.46 -12.01 -6.98
N ARG A 69 0.70 -12.64 -6.07
CA ARG A 69 -0.19 -13.76 -6.42
C ARG A 69 -1.36 -13.29 -7.27
N LEU A 70 -2.02 -12.20 -6.86
CA LEU A 70 -3.17 -11.66 -7.58
C LEU A 70 -2.81 -11.22 -9.00
N VAL A 71 -1.68 -10.54 -9.19
CA VAL A 71 -1.27 -10.12 -10.53
C VAL A 71 -0.95 -11.30 -11.44
N ALA A 72 -0.40 -12.38 -10.90
CA ALA A 72 -0.19 -13.61 -11.66
C ALA A 72 -1.51 -14.24 -12.11
N ASP A 73 -2.50 -14.30 -11.22
CA ASP A 73 -3.85 -14.77 -11.56
C ASP A 73 -4.48 -13.89 -12.65
N ILE A 74 -4.43 -12.57 -12.49
CA ILE A 74 -4.98 -11.60 -13.44
C ILE A 74 -4.35 -11.75 -14.84
N ILE A 75 -3.03 -11.87 -14.91
CA ILE A 75 -2.30 -12.06 -16.19
C ILE A 75 -2.71 -13.38 -16.87
N ASN A 76 -3.01 -14.41 -16.08
CA ASN A 76 -3.52 -15.70 -16.58
C ASN A 76 -5.03 -15.71 -16.88
N GLY A 77 -5.72 -14.57 -16.79
CA GLY A 77 -7.14 -14.47 -17.07
C GLY A 77 -8.04 -14.96 -15.95
N ILE A 78 -7.51 -15.22 -14.77
CA ILE A 78 -8.29 -15.59 -13.58
C ILE A 78 -8.84 -14.31 -12.94
N PRO A 79 -10.16 -14.16 -12.75
CA PRO A 79 -10.73 -12.97 -12.13
C PRO A 79 -10.21 -12.76 -10.71
N ALA A 80 -9.53 -11.66 -10.48
CA ALA A 80 -9.02 -11.27 -9.16
C ALA A 80 -8.98 -9.75 -9.03
N SER A 81 -9.06 -9.23 -7.80
CA SER A 81 -8.95 -7.81 -7.51
C SER A 81 -8.26 -7.56 -6.18
N TYR A 82 -7.56 -6.44 -6.11
CA TYR A 82 -6.91 -5.95 -4.91
C TYR A 82 -7.68 -4.75 -4.35
N THR A 83 -8.37 -4.94 -3.24
CA THR A 83 -9.28 -3.95 -2.64
C THR A 83 -8.63 -3.07 -1.58
N GLY A 84 -7.31 -3.15 -1.42
CA GLY A 84 -6.57 -2.36 -0.44
C GLY A 84 -6.02 -3.18 0.73
N THR A 85 -5.51 -2.48 1.74
CA THR A 85 -4.88 -3.09 2.91
C THR A 85 -5.09 -2.24 4.16
N GLN A 86 -5.12 -2.89 5.33
CA GLN A 86 -5.13 -2.24 6.65
C GLN A 86 -3.73 -1.92 7.18
N GLY A 87 -2.67 -2.31 6.47
CA GLY A 87 -1.30 -2.07 6.91
C GLY A 87 -0.91 -2.84 8.18
N ALA A 88 -1.47 -4.05 8.38
CA ALA A 88 -1.11 -4.86 9.52
C ALA A 88 0.37 -5.24 9.49
N SER A 89 1.06 -5.02 10.61
CA SER A 89 2.48 -5.31 10.77
C SER A 89 2.78 -5.89 12.13
N VAL A 90 3.83 -6.71 12.20
CA VAL A 90 4.39 -7.23 13.42
C VAL A 90 5.91 -7.22 13.33
N ALA A 91 6.56 -6.80 14.40
CA ALA A 91 8.01 -6.82 14.50
C ALA A 91 8.44 -7.35 15.87
N LYS A 92 9.39 -8.29 15.88
CA LYS A 92 10.06 -8.73 17.09
C LYS A 92 11.36 -7.94 17.26
N ILE A 93 11.50 -7.28 18.41
CA ILE A 93 12.67 -6.48 18.76
C ILE A 93 13.21 -7.06 20.07
N PHE A 94 14.25 -7.86 19.98
CA PHE A 94 14.76 -8.67 21.10
C PHE A 94 13.64 -9.53 21.72
N GLU A 95 13.30 -9.32 22.99
CA GLU A 95 12.23 -10.03 23.70
C GLU A 95 10.86 -9.38 23.58
N LEU A 96 10.79 -8.20 22.95
CA LEU A 96 9.52 -7.48 22.77
C LEU A 96 8.94 -7.76 21.38
N THR A 97 7.62 -7.90 21.34
CA THR A 97 6.87 -7.96 20.09
C THR A 97 5.96 -6.75 20.00
N ALA A 98 6.13 -5.97 18.92
CA ALA A 98 5.26 -4.87 18.58
C ALA A 98 4.38 -5.26 17.39
N ALA A 99 3.07 -5.04 17.51
CA ALA A 99 2.11 -5.29 16.43
C ALA A 99 1.19 -4.09 16.26
N SER A 100 0.81 -3.80 15.02
CA SER A 100 -0.14 -2.73 14.71
C SER A 100 -0.99 -3.08 13.49
N THR A 101 -2.17 -2.49 13.40
CA THR A 101 -3.04 -2.57 12.23
C THR A 101 -3.90 -1.32 12.14
N GLY A 102 -4.31 -0.94 10.93
CA GLY A 102 -5.16 0.21 10.68
C GLY A 102 -4.49 1.56 10.93
N ASN A 103 -5.32 2.58 11.15
CA ASN A 103 -4.87 3.95 11.31
C ASN A 103 -4.54 4.28 12.78
N SER A 104 -3.39 4.89 13.02
CA SER A 104 -3.03 5.43 14.34
C SER A 104 -3.75 6.75 14.61
N GLU A 105 -3.87 7.15 15.89
CA GLU A 105 -4.40 8.46 16.26
C GLU A 105 -3.74 9.62 15.49
N ARG A 106 -2.42 9.56 15.32
CA ARG A 106 -1.68 10.57 14.58
C ARG A 106 -2.11 10.64 13.12
N MET A 107 -2.36 9.49 12.49
CA MET A 107 -2.83 9.45 11.09
C MET A 107 -4.25 10.01 10.99
N LEU A 108 -5.15 9.63 11.89
CA LEU A 108 -6.52 10.12 11.91
C LEU A 108 -6.59 11.64 12.14
N LYS A 109 -5.78 12.16 13.08
CA LYS A 109 -5.66 13.61 13.32
C LYS A 109 -5.18 14.35 12.06
N ASN A 110 -4.17 13.81 11.37
CA ASN A 110 -3.66 14.43 10.13
C ASN A 110 -4.68 14.40 8.98
N LYS A 111 -5.58 13.41 8.97
CA LYS A 111 -6.66 13.29 7.99
C LYS A 111 -7.91 14.09 8.39
N GLY A 112 -7.96 14.69 9.59
CA GLY A 112 -9.14 15.38 10.11
C GLY A 112 -10.31 14.45 10.41
N ILE A 113 -10.07 13.16 10.65
CA ILE A 113 -11.08 12.16 10.97
C ILE A 113 -11.31 12.15 12.48
N GLU A 114 -12.56 12.28 12.91
CA GLU A 114 -12.95 12.14 14.32
C GLU A 114 -12.84 10.67 14.76
N PHE A 115 -12.32 10.44 15.95
CA PHE A 115 -12.15 9.12 16.54
C PHE A 115 -12.22 9.16 18.07
N ASN A 116 -12.51 8.01 18.66
CA ASN A 116 -12.38 7.79 20.10
C ASN A 116 -11.14 6.92 20.38
N ALA A 117 -10.28 7.39 21.28
CA ALA A 117 -9.12 6.64 21.72
C ALA A 117 -9.43 5.90 23.01
N ILE A 118 -9.12 4.61 23.06
CA ILE A 118 -9.21 3.77 24.25
C ILE A 118 -7.81 3.26 24.54
N HIS A 119 -7.30 3.56 25.73
CA HIS A 119 -6.01 3.08 26.21
C HIS A 119 -6.26 2.05 27.31
N ILE A 120 -5.57 0.90 27.20
CA ILE A 120 -5.69 -0.23 28.13
C ILE A 120 -4.35 -0.42 28.85
#